data_c8136d6dd4b0ce74a084a94136bda21e
#
_entry.id   c8136d6dd4b0ce74a084a94136bda21e
#
_cell.length_a   1.000
_cell.length_b   1.000
_cell.length_c   1.000
_cell.angle_alpha   90.00
_cell.angle_beta   90.00
_cell.angle_gamma   90.00
#
_symmetry.space_group_name_H-M   'P 1'
#
loop_
_entity.id
_entity.type
_entity.pdbx_description
1 polymer ?
#
loop_
_entity_poly.entity_id
_entity_poly.type
_entity_poly.pdbx_seq_one_letter_code
_entity_poly.pdbx_strand_id
1 'polypeptide(L)'
;AKPEIVFSLRFYHWEGNTISIGYHQKAIPPHWEKLQDNGEIKIVRRPSGGGAVLHSRGITYALTFKKASYKSFSYEIVNNWLIKGFSELGLNLQNGHIKKSTIKENCFGTSYISDLVDKEGFKRIGSAQYRKKGAFLQHGEIQINPARDLWFKLFQEEAPPKVNLNLTNDEIIKYLKNSFLNNKSDLIIENIDLKNKDT
;
A
#
# COMPACT_ATOMS: atom_id res chain seq x y z
N ALA A 1 -32.50 9.21 -5.78
CA ALA A 1 -31.79 8.20 -4.98
C ALA A 1 -30.32 8.58 -4.97
N LYS A 2 -29.68 8.69 -3.78
CA LYS A 2 -28.23 8.88 -3.67
C LYS A 2 -27.53 7.69 -4.34
N PRO A 3 -26.48 7.89 -5.15
CA PRO A 3 -25.76 6.78 -5.74
C PRO A 3 -25.13 5.94 -4.63
N GLU A 4 -25.45 4.67 -4.59
CA GLU A 4 -24.86 3.73 -3.66
C GLU A 4 -23.39 3.51 -4.05
N ILE A 5 -22.47 3.84 -3.13
CA ILE A 5 -21.05 3.55 -3.31
C ILE A 5 -20.80 2.12 -2.87
N VAL A 6 -20.48 1.25 -3.82
CA VAL A 6 -20.13 -0.13 -3.54
C VAL A 6 -18.62 -0.24 -3.32
N PHE A 7 -18.23 -0.70 -2.14
CA PHE A 7 -16.83 -0.96 -1.78
C PHE A 7 -16.54 -2.45 -1.83
N SER A 8 -15.29 -2.79 -2.19
CA SER A 8 -14.73 -4.10 -1.93
C SER A 8 -13.35 -3.93 -1.30
N LEU A 9 -13.17 -4.44 -0.09
CA LEU A 9 -11.90 -4.49 0.62
C LEU A 9 -11.44 -5.93 0.71
N ARG A 10 -10.23 -6.20 0.21
CA ARG A 10 -9.59 -7.50 0.26
C ARG A 10 -8.22 -7.37 0.92
N PHE A 11 -7.90 -8.32 1.81
CA PHE A 11 -6.55 -8.57 2.30
C PHE A 11 -6.09 -9.94 1.81
N TYR A 12 -4.81 -10.07 1.53
CA TYR A 12 -4.22 -11.33 1.07
C TYR A 12 -2.72 -11.37 1.30
N HIS A 13 -2.18 -12.58 1.29
CA HIS A 13 -0.75 -12.84 1.29
C HIS A 13 -0.35 -13.39 -0.07
N TRP A 14 0.87 -13.14 -0.46
CA TRP A 14 1.46 -13.72 -1.66
C TRP A 14 2.01 -15.10 -1.35
N GLU A 15 1.86 -16.01 -2.28
CA GLU A 15 2.46 -17.33 -2.19
C GLU A 15 3.95 -17.24 -2.56
N GLY A 16 4.82 -17.43 -1.56
CA GLY A 16 6.26 -17.27 -1.69
C GLY A 16 6.69 -15.80 -1.77
N ASN A 17 7.96 -15.61 -2.06
CA ASN A 17 8.54 -14.28 -2.21
C ASN A 17 8.24 -13.76 -3.62
N THR A 18 7.55 -12.65 -3.71
CA THR A 18 7.19 -12.05 -4.98
C THR A 18 7.62 -10.57 -5.01
N ILE A 19 8.21 -10.13 -6.11
CA ILE A 19 8.44 -8.71 -6.37
C ILE A 19 7.43 -8.24 -7.41
N SER A 20 6.63 -7.23 -7.09
CA SER A 20 5.76 -6.58 -8.07
C SER A 20 6.42 -5.32 -8.60
N ILE A 21 6.61 -5.24 -9.92
CA ILE A 21 7.11 -4.06 -10.61
C ILE A 21 5.94 -3.19 -11.09
N GLY A 22 6.16 -1.87 -11.10
CA GLY A 22 5.17 -0.92 -11.58
C GLY A 22 4.95 -1.02 -13.09
N TYR A 23 3.76 -0.58 -13.55
CA TYR A 23 3.38 -0.66 -14.96
C TYR A 23 4.41 -0.03 -15.91
N HIS A 24 4.98 1.11 -15.52
CA HIS A 24 5.95 1.86 -16.33
C HIS A 24 7.42 1.47 -16.08
N GLN A 25 7.70 0.57 -15.16
CA GLN A 25 9.06 0.10 -14.87
C GLN A 25 9.49 -0.88 -15.98
N LYS A 26 10.23 -0.38 -16.98
CA LYS A 26 10.61 -1.15 -18.17
C LYS A 26 11.78 -2.10 -17.89
N ALA A 27 12.79 -1.63 -17.18
CA ALA A 27 13.99 -2.40 -16.89
C ALA A 27 13.81 -3.24 -15.61
N ILE A 28 14.30 -4.47 -15.67
CA ILE A 28 14.45 -5.37 -14.53
C ILE A 28 15.96 -5.47 -14.28
N PRO A 29 16.45 -5.19 -13.05
CA PRO A 29 17.86 -5.36 -12.76
C PRO A 29 18.34 -6.81 -12.98
N PRO A 30 19.51 -7.04 -13.61
CA PRO A 30 19.96 -8.41 -13.92
C PRO A 30 20.11 -9.32 -12.69
N HIS A 31 20.38 -8.77 -11.51
CA HIS A 31 20.46 -9.56 -10.29
C HIS A 31 19.09 -10.06 -9.81
N TRP A 32 17.96 -9.36 -10.17
CA TRP A 32 16.62 -9.88 -9.89
C TRP A 32 16.26 -11.05 -10.79
N GLU A 33 16.68 -11.02 -12.07
CA GLU A 33 16.49 -12.13 -13.00
C GLU A 33 17.20 -13.39 -12.47
N LYS A 34 18.46 -13.25 -11.98
CA LYS A 34 19.17 -14.35 -11.35
C LYS A 34 18.45 -14.91 -10.11
N LEU A 35 17.86 -14.07 -9.27
CA LEU A 35 17.08 -14.52 -8.12
C LEU A 35 15.80 -15.25 -8.55
N GLN A 36 15.19 -14.84 -9.64
CA GLN A 36 14.04 -15.52 -10.23
C GLN A 36 14.43 -16.88 -10.83
N ASP A 37 15.52 -16.94 -11.58
CA ASP A 37 16.03 -18.19 -12.17
C ASP A 37 16.41 -19.23 -11.09
N ASN A 38 16.91 -18.76 -9.96
CA ASN A 38 17.20 -19.59 -8.78
C ASN A 38 15.94 -20.00 -7.98
N GLY A 39 14.75 -19.51 -8.36
CA GLY A 39 13.51 -19.79 -7.63
C GLY A 39 13.35 -19.03 -6.30
N GLU A 40 14.24 -18.08 -5.99
CA GLU A 40 14.20 -17.31 -4.74
C GLU A 40 13.04 -16.30 -4.73
N ILE A 41 12.64 -15.79 -5.91
CA ILE A 41 11.53 -14.83 -6.10
C ILE A 41 10.70 -15.12 -7.33
N LYS A 42 9.48 -14.60 -7.35
CA LYS A 42 8.65 -14.44 -8.56
C LYS A 42 8.60 -12.96 -8.93
N ILE A 43 8.62 -12.61 -10.22
CA ILE A 43 8.48 -11.23 -10.70
C ILE A 43 7.14 -11.09 -11.40
N VAL A 44 6.32 -10.11 -10.99
CA VAL A 44 5.02 -9.83 -11.60
C VAL A 44 4.90 -8.33 -11.91
N ARG A 45 4.13 -7.98 -12.94
CA ARG A 45 3.83 -6.59 -13.28
C ARG A 45 2.43 -6.24 -12.84
N ARG A 46 2.29 -5.22 -11.98
CA ARG A 46 1.00 -4.71 -11.55
C ARG A 46 0.45 -3.63 -12.50
N PRO A 47 -0.87 -3.43 -12.57
CA PRO A 47 -1.48 -2.43 -13.45
C PRO A 47 -1.24 -0.98 -13.01
N SER A 48 -0.91 -0.75 -11.75
CA SER A 48 -0.61 0.57 -11.20
C SER A 48 0.85 0.96 -11.38
N GLY A 49 1.15 2.26 -11.24
CA GLY A 49 2.51 2.79 -11.33
C GLY A 49 3.36 2.55 -10.07
N GLY A 50 4.46 3.30 -9.98
CA GLY A 50 5.43 3.25 -8.88
C GLY A 50 6.60 2.30 -9.15
N GLY A 51 7.56 2.26 -8.23
CA GLY A 51 8.71 1.35 -8.24
C GLY A 51 8.37 -0.07 -7.79
N ALA A 52 9.37 -0.93 -7.64
CA ALA A 52 9.18 -2.30 -7.21
C ALA A 52 8.80 -2.41 -5.72
N VAL A 53 8.02 -3.43 -5.41
CA VAL A 53 7.59 -3.76 -4.04
C VAL A 53 7.84 -5.24 -3.78
N LEU A 54 8.56 -5.53 -2.70
CA LEU A 54 8.75 -6.91 -2.23
C LEU A 54 7.54 -7.33 -1.38
N HIS A 55 6.89 -8.40 -1.79
CA HIS A 55 5.83 -9.10 -1.06
C HIS A 55 6.43 -10.39 -0.50
N SER A 56 6.71 -10.42 0.78
CA SER A 56 7.34 -11.56 1.42
C SER A 56 6.65 -11.95 2.74
N ARG A 57 6.66 -11.12 3.74
CA ARG A 57 6.08 -11.38 5.06
C ARG A 57 5.09 -10.29 5.48
N GLY A 58 4.64 -9.49 4.52
CA GLY A 58 3.71 -8.39 4.72
C GLY A 58 2.26 -8.79 4.50
N ILE A 59 1.40 -7.80 4.56
CA ILE A 59 -0.02 -7.92 4.27
C ILE A 59 -0.32 -7.04 3.06
N THR A 60 -0.87 -7.62 2.00
CA THR A 60 -1.32 -6.85 0.86
C THR A 60 -2.81 -6.53 1.00
N TYR A 61 -3.21 -5.30 0.72
CA TYR A 61 -4.61 -4.91 0.66
C TYR A 61 -5.00 -4.39 -0.72
N ALA A 62 -6.26 -4.52 -1.07
CA ALA A 62 -6.87 -3.93 -2.24
C ALA A 62 -8.27 -3.39 -1.88
N LEU A 63 -8.46 -2.09 -2.08
CA LEU A 63 -9.71 -1.39 -1.87
C LEU A 63 -10.23 -0.88 -3.21
N THR A 64 -11.44 -1.29 -3.61
CA THR A 64 -12.06 -0.86 -4.85
C THR A 64 -13.36 -0.13 -4.59
N PHE A 65 -13.65 0.83 -5.45
CA PHE A 65 -14.92 1.56 -5.48
C PHE A 65 -15.50 1.47 -6.89
N LYS A 66 -16.79 1.23 -6.98
CA LYS A 66 -17.54 1.32 -8.22
C LYS A 66 -18.39 2.59 -8.17
N LYS A 67 -18.19 3.48 -9.13
CA LYS A 67 -18.93 4.71 -9.34
C LYS A 67 -18.84 5.75 -8.22
N ALA A 68 -18.04 6.74 -8.44
CA ALA A 68 -18.20 8.10 -7.90
C ALA A 68 -17.39 9.03 -8.79
N SER A 69 -17.54 10.32 -8.66
CA SER A 69 -16.59 11.26 -9.22
C SER A 69 -15.23 11.04 -8.50
N TYR A 70 -14.40 10.16 -9.03
CA TYR A 70 -13.11 9.80 -8.42
C TYR A 70 -12.09 10.93 -8.39
N LYS A 71 -12.45 12.12 -8.86
CA LYS A 71 -11.66 13.32 -8.65
C LYS A 71 -11.47 13.66 -7.17
N SER A 72 -12.37 13.18 -6.30
CA SER A 72 -12.36 13.44 -4.87
C SER A 72 -11.62 12.41 -4.01
N PHE A 73 -11.19 11.27 -4.54
CA PHE A 73 -10.43 10.30 -3.75
C PHE A 73 -8.92 10.56 -3.84
N SER A 74 -8.42 11.45 -2.98
CA SER A 74 -6.98 11.61 -2.77
C SER A 74 -6.41 10.42 -1.96
N TYR A 75 -5.09 10.26 -1.99
CA TYR A 75 -4.44 9.28 -1.14
C TYR A 75 -4.70 9.55 0.35
N GLU A 76 -4.72 10.81 0.76
CA GLU A 76 -4.97 11.22 2.15
C GLU A 76 -6.31 10.71 2.65
N ILE A 77 -7.37 10.96 1.89
CA ILE A 77 -8.73 10.51 2.21
C ILE A 77 -8.79 8.98 2.33
N VAL A 78 -8.22 8.28 1.33
CA VAL A 78 -8.28 6.83 1.31
C VAL A 78 -7.35 6.19 2.35
N ASN A 79 -6.28 6.87 2.78
CA ASN A 79 -5.35 6.36 3.79
C ASN A 79 -5.88 6.52 5.23
N ASN A 80 -6.84 7.41 5.48
CA ASN A 80 -7.31 7.72 6.84
C ASN A 80 -7.77 6.49 7.64
N TRP A 81 -8.47 5.54 7.01
CA TRP A 81 -8.89 4.33 7.70
C TRP A 81 -7.71 3.43 8.13
N LEU A 82 -6.61 3.41 7.34
CA LEU A 82 -5.38 2.70 7.70
C LEU A 82 -4.69 3.40 8.88
N ILE A 83 -4.59 4.74 8.84
CA ILE A 83 -4.01 5.53 9.94
C ILE A 83 -4.78 5.28 11.23
N LYS A 84 -6.11 5.36 11.20
CA LYS A 84 -6.98 5.09 12.36
C LYS A 84 -6.80 3.65 12.85
N GLY A 85 -6.89 2.66 11.96
CA GLY A 85 -6.78 1.25 12.31
C GLY A 85 -5.43 0.90 12.93
N PHE A 86 -4.33 1.44 12.42
CA PHE A 86 -3.01 1.21 13.01
C PHE A 86 -2.80 1.99 14.31
N SER A 87 -3.38 3.17 14.46
CA SER A 87 -3.35 3.91 15.73
C SER A 87 -4.03 3.13 16.86
N GLU A 88 -5.16 2.46 16.58
CA GLU A 88 -5.85 1.57 17.52
C GLU A 88 -4.98 0.37 17.95
N LEU A 89 -4.05 -0.05 17.07
CA LEU A 89 -3.06 -1.10 17.34
C LEU A 89 -1.78 -0.58 18.03
N GLY A 90 -1.69 0.73 18.31
CA GLY A 90 -0.52 1.36 18.92
C GLY A 90 0.59 1.74 17.95
N LEU A 91 0.37 1.64 16.63
CA LEU A 91 1.30 2.10 15.59
C LEU A 91 0.80 3.39 14.95
N ASN A 92 1.39 4.50 15.35
CA ASN A 92 1.04 5.81 14.77
C ASN A 92 1.70 5.99 13.41
N LEU A 93 0.86 6.11 12.39
CA LEU A 93 1.25 6.36 11.02
C LEU A 93 0.82 7.76 10.57
N GLN A 94 1.58 8.34 9.66
CA GLN A 94 1.26 9.60 9.00
C GLN A 94 1.57 9.52 7.51
N ASN A 95 0.99 10.42 6.71
CA ASN A 95 1.32 10.52 5.30
C ASN A 95 2.80 10.87 5.13
N GLY A 96 3.46 10.21 4.18
CA GLY A 96 4.87 10.43 3.90
C GLY A 96 5.13 11.83 3.33
N HIS A 97 6.32 12.33 3.60
CA HIS A 97 6.88 13.50 2.92
C HIS A 97 7.88 13.04 1.86
N ILE A 98 8.14 13.87 0.85
CA ILE A 98 9.08 13.51 -0.22
C ILE A 98 10.48 13.34 0.38
N LYS A 99 10.88 12.09 0.67
CA LYS A 99 12.27 11.70 0.86
C LYS A 99 12.72 10.99 -0.42
N LYS A 100 13.81 11.43 -1.02
CA LYS A 100 14.38 10.76 -2.19
C LYS A 100 15.30 9.63 -1.71
N SER A 101 15.02 8.39 -2.17
CA SER A 101 16.00 7.30 -2.11
C SER A 101 17.12 7.54 -3.13
N THR A 102 18.29 7.04 -2.85
CA THR A 102 19.42 6.97 -3.79
C THR A 102 19.18 5.90 -4.86
N ILE A 103 18.31 4.92 -4.60
CA ILE A 103 18.02 3.80 -5.51
C ILE A 103 16.61 3.96 -6.08
N LYS A 104 16.52 4.21 -7.40
CA LYS A 104 15.26 4.49 -8.12
C LYS A 104 14.30 3.31 -8.17
N GLU A 105 14.80 2.08 -8.09
CA GLU A 105 14.03 0.84 -8.23
C GLU A 105 13.23 0.49 -6.98
N ASN A 106 13.69 0.90 -5.80
CA ASN A 106 13.03 0.59 -4.54
C ASN A 106 11.89 1.56 -4.24
N CYS A 107 10.64 1.08 -4.30
CA CYS A 107 9.47 1.88 -3.94
C CYS A 107 9.41 2.21 -2.44
N PHE A 108 10.01 1.40 -1.57
CA PHE A 108 10.04 1.64 -0.12
C PHE A 108 11.20 2.53 0.34
N GLY A 109 12.22 2.72 -0.48
CA GLY A 109 13.31 3.67 -0.20
C GLY A 109 12.91 5.15 -0.41
N THR A 110 11.82 5.40 -1.14
CA THR A 110 11.28 6.74 -1.37
C THR A 110 9.87 6.84 -0.80
N SER A 111 9.60 7.86 0.01
CA SER A 111 8.24 8.08 0.52
C SER A 111 7.59 9.29 -0.16
N TYR A 112 6.34 9.11 -0.54
CA TYR A 112 5.47 10.11 -1.14
C TYR A 112 4.23 10.28 -0.26
N ILE A 113 3.40 11.28 -0.56
CA ILE A 113 2.12 11.50 0.12
C ILE A 113 1.15 10.29 0.04
N SER A 114 1.38 9.42 -0.95
CA SER A 114 0.66 8.14 -1.10
C SER A 114 1.01 7.09 -0.06
N ASP A 115 2.13 7.27 0.63
CA ASP A 115 2.72 6.29 1.53
C ASP A 115 2.43 6.66 2.98
N LEU A 116 2.42 5.65 3.85
CA LEU A 116 2.33 5.86 5.28
C LEU A 116 3.66 5.51 5.95
N VAL A 117 4.16 6.44 6.75
CA VAL A 117 5.41 6.32 7.50
C VAL A 117 5.13 6.33 9.01
N ASP A 118 5.98 5.66 9.77
CA ASP A 118 5.95 5.73 11.24
C ASP A 118 6.67 6.99 11.75
N LYS A 119 6.69 7.17 13.07
CA LYS A 119 7.32 8.32 13.73
C LYS A 119 8.84 8.38 13.51
N GLU A 120 9.50 7.26 13.25
CA GLU A 120 10.91 7.17 12.91
C GLU A 120 11.18 7.48 11.42
N GLY A 121 10.14 7.63 10.63
CA GLY A 121 10.20 7.94 9.20
C GLY A 121 10.37 6.71 8.30
N PHE A 122 10.24 5.49 8.84
CA PHE A 122 10.24 4.29 8.03
C PHE A 122 8.90 4.15 7.31
N LYS A 123 8.95 3.90 6.01
CA LYS A 123 7.76 3.60 5.22
C LYS A 123 7.21 2.24 5.62
N ARG A 124 5.99 2.24 6.15
CA ARG A 124 5.28 1.04 6.60
C ARG A 124 4.26 0.57 5.59
N ILE A 125 3.64 1.49 4.86
CA ILE A 125 2.67 1.14 3.83
C ILE A 125 3.01 1.90 2.55
N GLY A 126 3.20 1.16 1.47
CA GLY A 126 3.33 1.70 0.13
C GLY A 126 2.04 1.47 -0.64
N SER A 127 1.43 2.54 -1.15
CA SER A 127 0.14 2.47 -1.86
C SER A 127 0.24 2.99 -3.27
N ALA A 128 -0.53 2.38 -4.18
CA ALA A 128 -0.69 2.84 -5.54
C ALA A 128 -2.17 2.85 -5.94
N GLN A 129 -2.53 3.79 -6.80
CA GLN A 129 -3.89 3.93 -7.32
C GLN A 129 -3.95 3.58 -8.80
N TYR A 130 -5.07 3.00 -9.21
CA TYR A 130 -5.38 2.73 -10.59
C TYR A 130 -6.86 3.05 -10.87
N ARG A 131 -7.10 3.72 -11.99
CA ARG A 131 -8.44 4.16 -12.40
C ARG A 131 -8.74 3.65 -13.79
N LYS A 132 -9.88 3.00 -13.98
CA LYS A 132 -10.31 2.50 -15.29
C LYS A 132 -11.83 2.42 -15.38
N LYS A 133 -12.40 2.97 -16.46
CA LYS A 133 -13.84 2.84 -16.80
C LYS A 133 -14.80 3.08 -15.61
N GLY A 134 -14.58 4.14 -14.84
CA GLY A 134 -15.44 4.46 -13.71
C GLY A 134 -15.20 3.63 -12.45
N ALA A 135 -14.18 2.78 -12.42
CA ALA A 135 -13.74 2.08 -11.25
C ALA A 135 -12.43 2.68 -10.72
N PHE A 136 -12.28 2.64 -9.42
CA PHE A 136 -11.10 3.07 -8.68
C PHE A 136 -10.56 1.89 -7.87
N LEU A 137 -9.26 1.70 -7.91
CA LEU A 137 -8.53 0.77 -7.08
C LEU A 137 -7.43 1.53 -6.35
N GLN A 138 -7.36 1.38 -5.02
CA GLN A 138 -6.13 1.61 -4.27
C GLN A 138 -5.68 0.28 -3.69
N HIS A 139 -4.43 -0.05 -3.88
CA HIS A 139 -3.82 -1.24 -3.29
C HIS A 139 -2.43 -0.92 -2.75
N GLY A 140 -1.97 -1.72 -1.82
CA GLY A 140 -0.68 -1.49 -1.20
C GLY A 140 -0.18 -2.67 -0.38
N GLU A 141 1.08 -2.55 0.02
CA GLU A 141 1.77 -3.51 0.86
C GLU A 141 2.04 -2.90 2.23
N ILE A 142 1.68 -3.64 3.27
CA ILE A 142 1.88 -3.28 4.68
C ILE A 142 3.08 -4.09 5.17
N GLN A 143 4.18 -3.40 5.48
CA GLN A 143 5.45 -4.01 5.93
C GLN A 143 5.48 -4.10 7.45
N ILE A 144 5.19 -5.29 7.97
CA ILE A 144 5.26 -5.58 9.42
C ILE A 144 6.61 -6.21 9.78
N ASN A 145 7.02 -7.23 9.03
CA ASN A 145 8.25 -7.98 9.29
C ASN A 145 8.95 -8.32 7.97
N PRO A 146 9.57 -7.33 7.29
CA PRO A 146 10.19 -7.58 5.99
C PRO A 146 11.31 -8.62 6.07
N ALA A 147 11.45 -9.44 5.02
CA ALA A 147 12.53 -10.42 4.89
C ALA A 147 13.86 -9.69 4.61
N ARG A 148 14.64 -9.39 5.66
CA ARG A 148 15.79 -8.49 5.63
C ARG A 148 16.85 -8.91 4.60
N ASP A 149 17.22 -10.20 4.59
CA ASP A 149 18.27 -10.71 3.70
C ASP A 149 17.83 -10.60 2.23
N LEU A 150 16.58 -10.97 1.94
CA LEU A 150 16.04 -10.85 0.59
C LEU A 150 15.85 -9.39 0.17
N TRP A 151 15.45 -8.53 1.10
CA TRP A 151 15.37 -7.09 0.88
C TRP A 151 16.74 -6.53 0.46
N PHE A 152 17.80 -6.87 1.19
CA PHE A 152 19.14 -6.42 0.86
C PHE A 152 19.64 -6.97 -0.48
N LYS A 153 19.38 -8.26 -0.77
CA LYS A 153 19.70 -8.84 -2.08
C LYS A 153 19.03 -8.09 -3.25
N LEU A 154 17.78 -7.64 -3.05
CA LEU A 154 17.01 -6.96 -4.10
C LEU A 154 17.37 -5.49 -4.24
N PHE A 155 17.42 -4.76 -3.13
CA PHE A 155 17.46 -3.30 -3.14
C PHE A 155 18.81 -2.72 -2.72
N GLN A 156 19.73 -3.54 -2.21
CA GLN A 156 21.04 -3.12 -1.70
C GLN A 156 20.92 -2.03 -0.62
N GLU A 157 19.81 -2.05 0.12
CA GLU A 157 19.47 -1.17 1.22
C GLU A 157 19.00 -1.99 2.42
N GLU A 158 19.11 -1.41 3.62
CA GLU A 158 18.57 -2.03 4.83
C GLU A 158 17.05 -2.02 4.80
N ALA A 159 16.46 -3.17 5.16
CA ALA A 159 15.01 -3.27 5.33
C ALA A 159 14.53 -2.42 6.51
N PRO A 160 13.30 -1.88 6.46
CA PRO A 160 12.69 -1.30 7.64
C PRO A 160 12.68 -2.30 8.81
N PRO A 161 12.91 -1.87 10.06
CA PRO A 161 12.91 -2.77 11.21
C PRO A 161 11.52 -3.40 11.38
N LYS A 162 11.49 -4.61 12.00
CA LYS A 162 10.23 -5.27 12.36
C LYS A 162 9.39 -4.36 13.25
N VAL A 163 8.08 -4.30 13.00
CA VAL A 163 7.10 -3.64 13.88
C VAL A 163 6.68 -4.61 14.99
N ASN A 164 6.78 -4.19 16.24
CA ASN A 164 6.41 -5.01 17.39
C ASN A 164 4.97 -4.68 17.83
N LEU A 165 4.00 -5.32 17.18
CA LEU A 165 2.57 -5.21 17.57
C LEU A 165 2.12 -6.36 18.48
N ASN A 166 2.95 -7.37 18.71
CA ASN A 166 2.58 -8.61 19.42
C ASN A 166 1.30 -9.28 18.88
N LEU A 167 1.07 -9.13 17.58
CA LEU A 167 -0.08 -9.65 16.85
C LEU A 167 0.38 -10.41 15.62
N THR A 168 -0.37 -11.42 15.25
CA THR A 168 -0.23 -12.11 13.96
C THR A 168 -0.79 -11.26 12.82
N ASN A 169 -0.40 -11.56 11.60
CA ASN A 169 -0.96 -10.88 10.42
C ASN A 169 -2.48 -11.03 10.34
N ASP A 170 -3.05 -12.18 10.72
CA ASP A 170 -4.49 -12.41 10.69
C ASP A 170 -5.24 -11.56 11.73
N GLU A 171 -4.67 -11.39 12.92
CA GLU A 171 -5.21 -10.48 13.93
C GLU A 171 -5.16 -9.04 13.45
N ILE A 172 -4.06 -8.59 12.86
CA ILE A 172 -3.95 -7.25 12.25
C ILE A 172 -5.02 -7.06 11.17
N ILE A 173 -5.19 -8.05 10.27
CA ILE A 173 -6.24 -8.01 9.22
C ILE A 173 -7.63 -7.88 9.83
N LYS A 174 -7.92 -8.64 10.88
CA LYS A 174 -9.21 -8.58 11.58
C LYS A 174 -9.48 -7.18 12.14
N TYR A 175 -8.49 -6.58 12.79
CA TYR A 175 -8.58 -5.20 13.30
C TYR A 175 -8.81 -4.19 12.17
N LEU A 176 -8.01 -4.26 11.13
CA LEU A 176 -8.14 -3.33 9.98
C LEU A 176 -9.49 -3.46 9.28
N LYS A 177 -10.05 -4.67 9.16
CA LYS A 177 -11.41 -4.86 8.62
C LYS A 177 -12.45 -4.17 9.49
N ASN A 178 -12.37 -4.34 10.81
CA ASN A 178 -13.31 -3.72 11.75
C ASN A 178 -13.17 -2.19 11.72
N SER A 179 -11.94 -1.66 11.77
CA SER A 179 -11.69 -0.23 11.66
C SER A 179 -12.25 0.34 10.35
N PHE A 180 -12.07 -0.35 9.22
CA PHE A 180 -12.66 0.08 7.95
C PHE A 180 -14.18 0.13 8.01
N LEU A 181 -14.83 -0.90 8.56
CA LEU A 181 -16.31 -0.96 8.67
C LEU A 181 -16.86 0.17 9.55
N ASN A 182 -16.17 0.51 10.62
CA ASN A 182 -16.55 1.59 11.55
C ASN A 182 -16.33 2.99 10.95
N ASN A 183 -15.33 3.16 10.10
CA ASN A 183 -14.92 4.45 9.53
C ASN A 183 -15.29 4.65 8.05
N LYS A 184 -16.00 3.70 7.41
CA LYS A 184 -16.36 3.79 5.98
C LYS A 184 -17.27 4.98 5.65
N SER A 185 -18.05 5.46 6.63
CA SER A 185 -18.91 6.64 6.49
C SER A 185 -18.09 7.90 6.19
N ASP A 186 -16.87 8.03 6.73
CA ASP A 186 -16.02 9.19 6.54
C ASP A 186 -15.66 9.35 5.05
N LEU A 187 -15.38 8.24 4.35
CA LEU A 187 -15.11 8.24 2.91
C LEU A 187 -16.32 8.73 2.09
N ILE A 188 -17.53 8.43 2.57
CA ILE A 188 -18.78 8.85 1.92
C ILE A 188 -19.04 10.32 2.15
N ILE A 189 -18.86 10.81 3.38
CA ILE A 189 -19.11 12.19 3.79
C ILE A 189 -18.14 13.13 3.07
N GLU A 190 -16.84 12.86 3.09
CA GLU A 190 -15.84 13.69 2.41
C GLU A 190 -16.08 13.77 0.90
N ASN A 191 -16.59 12.71 0.28
CA ASN A 191 -16.95 12.70 -1.13
C ASN A 191 -18.16 13.58 -1.45
N ILE A 192 -19.08 13.77 -0.50
CA ILE A 192 -20.26 14.66 -0.65
C ILE A 192 -19.84 16.13 -0.49
N ASP A 193 -18.99 16.44 0.48
CA ASP A 193 -18.55 17.80 0.76
C ASP A 193 -17.69 18.39 -0.38
N LEU A 194 -16.90 17.57 -1.04
CA LEU A 194 -16.10 17.99 -2.20
C LEU A 194 -16.96 18.33 -3.43
N LYS A 195 -18.14 17.72 -3.58
CA LYS A 195 -19.10 18.09 -4.63
C LYS A 195 -19.74 19.46 -4.41
N ASN A 196 -19.87 19.88 -3.16
CA ASN A 196 -20.47 21.17 -2.80
C ASN A 196 -19.46 22.34 -2.87
N LYS A 197 -18.17 22.07 -3.09
CA LYS A 197 -17.14 23.10 -3.25
C LYS A 197 -16.86 23.48 -4.71
N ASP A 198 -17.37 22.69 -5.66
CA ASP A 198 -17.21 22.91 -7.11
C ASP A 198 -18.47 23.52 -7.78
N THR A 199 -19.43 24.02 -6.98
CA THR A 199 -20.56 24.87 -7.40
C THR A 199 -20.39 26.28 -6.85
#